data_303d82ffe9430d26ec7ccf40a0d982f0
#
_entry.id   303d82ffe9430d26ec7ccf40a0d982f0
#
_cell.length_a   1.000
_cell.length_b   1.000
_cell.length_c   1.000
_cell.angle_alpha   90.00
_cell.angle_beta   90.00
_cell.angle_gamma   90.00
#
_symmetry.space_group_name_H-M   'P 1'
#
loop_
_entity.id
_entity.type
_entity.pdbx_description
1 polymer ?
#
loop_
_entity_poly.entity_id
_entity_poly.type
_entity_poly.pdbx_seq_one_letter_code
_entity_poly.pdbx_strand_id
1 'polypeptide(L)'
;MYNVTAYLTIKNKTFYTVLTYYVDDKRKLKWISTGIKKHESKKKAEKKLIQIRDEFINKLETITATKTEDKEVQILFSDFMIKWLDMIKHQVEESTYTGYKRQIEGRTKEYFTKNPVMLVDLKPVHILDFYNWLYSQGLKGTTVTKYHANIRKALDYAIQTDLIPNNPAIKVGRPQQEQFIADYYNEEELNNLFKVVKDTTLELIVYLTAFYGLRRSEVLGIRWSAIDFENKTITISHKVVTATNENENSKTKTKTITKRKTERKKLKRNLFK
;
A
#
# COMPACT_ATOMS: atom_id res chain seq x y z
N MET A 1 -26.61 20.87 -2.75
CA MET A 1 -27.13 22.22 -3.03
C MET A 1 -26.06 23.24 -2.67
N TYR A 2 -25.51 23.95 -3.64
CA TYR A 2 -24.45 24.95 -3.37
C TYR A 2 -25.05 26.20 -2.75
N ASN A 3 -24.49 26.64 -1.63
CA ASN A 3 -24.90 27.90 -1.01
C ASN A 3 -24.22 29.05 -1.76
N VAL A 4 -24.89 29.56 -2.82
CA VAL A 4 -24.43 30.69 -3.62
C VAL A 4 -25.23 31.91 -3.24
N THR A 5 -24.58 32.89 -2.63
CA THR A 5 -25.19 34.20 -2.38
C THR A 5 -24.81 35.19 -3.48
N ALA A 6 -25.74 36.10 -3.82
CA ALA A 6 -25.53 37.06 -4.87
C ALA A 6 -25.99 38.45 -4.40
N TYR A 7 -25.25 39.48 -4.76
CA TYR A 7 -25.65 40.89 -4.52
C TYR A 7 -25.22 41.79 -5.68
N LEU A 8 -25.93 42.90 -5.85
CA LEU A 8 -25.59 43.90 -6.84
C LEU A 8 -24.59 44.92 -6.30
N THR A 9 -23.64 45.28 -7.15
CA THR A 9 -22.73 46.40 -6.91
C THR A 9 -22.60 47.25 -8.19
N ILE A 10 -22.06 48.46 -8.08
CA ILE A 10 -21.85 49.34 -9.23
C ILE A 10 -20.34 49.52 -9.44
N LYS A 11 -19.89 49.23 -10.67
CA LYS A 11 -18.53 49.49 -11.10
C LYS A 11 -18.58 50.12 -12.50
N ASN A 12 -17.81 51.20 -12.71
CA ASN A 12 -17.75 51.90 -13.99
C ASN A 12 -19.14 52.24 -14.59
N LYS A 13 -20.05 52.80 -13.75
CA LYS A 13 -21.43 53.18 -14.13
C LYS A 13 -22.30 52.01 -14.63
N THR A 14 -21.94 50.76 -14.34
CA THR A 14 -22.68 49.55 -14.73
C THR A 14 -22.95 48.70 -13.49
N PHE A 15 -24.12 48.04 -13.44
CA PHE A 15 -24.43 47.06 -12.39
C PHE A 15 -23.68 45.76 -12.63
N TYR A 16 -23.08 45.22 -11.57
CA TYR A 16 -22.43 43.92 -11.52
C TYR A 16 -23.10 43.03 -10.48
N THR A 17 -23.26 41.77 -10.82
CA THR A 17 -23.60 40.69 -9.87
C THR A 17 -22.32 40.14 -9.27
N VAL A 18 -22.21 40.18 -7.94
CA VAL A 18 -21.11 39.53 -7.23
C VAL A 18 -21.65 38.26 -6.61
N LEU A 19 -21.13 37.11 -7.08
CA LEU A 19 -21.47 35.81 -6.57
C LEU A 19 -20.43 35.41 -5.52
N THR A 20 -20.92 35.01 -4.36
CA THR A 20 -20.07 34.41 -3.30
C THR A 20 -20.41 32.94 -3.16
N TYR A 21 -19.43 32.07 -3.23
CA TYR A 21 -19.59 30.63 -3.12
C TYR A 21 -18.35 29.99 -2.45
N TYR A 22 -18.49 28.78 -1.97
CA TYR A 22 -17.41 28.04 -1.31
C TYR A 22 -16.96 26.85 -2.14
N VAL A 23 -15.64 26.64 -2.25
CA VAL A 23 -15.01 25.47 -2.86
C VAL A 23 -13.89 25.05 -1.92
N ASP A 24 -13.91 23.78 -1.45
CA ASP A 24 -12.96 23.23 -0.47
C ASP A 24 -12.82 24.13 0.78
N ASP A 25 -13.96 24.53 1.35
CA ASP A 25 -14.09 25.43 2.51
C ASP A 25 -13.45 26.84 2.32
N LYS A 26 -13.01 27.16 1.10
CA LYS A 26 -12.48 28.48 0.77
C LYS A 26 -13.52 29.34 0.06
N ARG A 27 -13.74 30.54 0.62
CA ARG A 27 -14.63 31.53 0.02
C ARG A 27 -14.07 32.05 -1.29
N LYS A 28 -14.87 31.97 -2.37
CA LYS A 28 -14.56 32.55 -3.68
C LYS A 28 -15.58 33.62 -4.08
N LEU A 29 -15.12 34.62 -4.81
CA LEU A 29 -15.93 35.71 -5.34
C LEU A 29 -15.82 35.73 -6.86
N LYS A 30 -16.97 35.87 -7.56
CA LYS A 30 -17.00 36.01 -9.00
C LYS A 30 -17.86 37.22 -9.39
N TRP A 31 -17.30 38.11 -10.18
CA TRP A 31 -17.94 39.31 -10.65
C TRP A 31 -18.43 39.14 -12.08
N ILE A 32 -19.72 39.34 -12.31
CA ILE A 32 -20.34 39.22 -13.64
C ILE A 32 -21.09 40.52 -13.93
N SER A 33 -20.81 41.11 -15.09
CA SER A 33 -21.54 42.33 -15.53
C SER A 33 -22.96 41.95 -15.90
N THR A 34 -23.93 42.76 -15.44
CA THR A 34 -25.33 42.63 -15.87
C THR A 34 -25.59 43.27 -17.25
N GLY A 35 -24.63 44.07 -17.75
CA GLY A 35 -24.82 44.89 -18.95
C GLY A 35 -25.73 46.12 -18.77
N ILE A 36 -26.31 46.31 -17.57
CA ILE A 36 -27.29 47.39 -17.29
C ILE A 36 -26.55 48.55 -16.65
N LYS A 37 -26.74 49.77 -17.22
CA LYS A 37 -26.10 51.00 -16.73
C LYS A 37 -26.82 51.56 -15.51
N LYS A 38 -26.10 52.30 -14.63
CA LYS A 38 -26.62 52.88 -13.38
C LYS A 38 -27.87 53.78 -13.58
N HIS A 39 -28.00 54.46 -14.73
CA HIS A 39 -29.15 55.30 -15.03
C HIS A 39 -30.38 54.54 -15.51
N GLU A 40 -30.24 53.23 -15.77
CA GLU A 40 -31.34 52.37 -16.14
C GLU A 40 -32.05 51.78 -14.89
N SER A 41 -33.14 51.04 -15.12
CA SER A 41 -33.95 50.50 -14.01
C SER A 41 -33.21 49.48 -13.15
N LYS A 42 -33.07 49.78 -11.85
CA LYS A 42 -32.53 48.87 -10.85
C LYS A 42 -33.29 47.54 -10.81
N LYS A 43 -34.63 47.56 -11.01
CA LYS A 43 -35.45 46.34 -11.08
C LYS A 43 -35.02 45.38 -12.23
N LYS A 44 -34.56 45.92 -13.37
CA LYS A 44 -34.01 45.12 -14.46
C LYS A 44 -32.69 44.44 -14.04
N ALA A 45 -31.84 45.18 -13.32
CA ALA A 45 -30.58 44.64 -12.81
C ALA A 45 -30.82 43.52 -11.76
N GLU A 46 -31.82 43.66 -10.89
CA GLU A 46 -32.21 42.63 -9.91
C GLU A 46 -32.75 41.35 -10.57
N LYS A 47 -33.59 41.49 -11.63
CA LYS A 47 -34.03 40.32 -12.42
C LYS A 47 -32.84 39.61 -13.08
N LYS A 48 -31.89 40.38 -13.63
CA LYS A 48 -30.71 39.84 -14.29
C LYS A 48 -29.76 39.15 -13.27
N LEU A 49 -29.66 39.69 -12.05
CA LEU A 49 -28.91 39.07 -10.96
C LEU A 49 -29.45 37.67 -10.65
N ILE A 50 -30.77 37.50 -10.55
CA ILE A 50 -31.39 36.19 -10.29
C ILE A 50 -31.06 35.21 -11.42
N GLN A 51 -31.20 35.62 -12.67
CA GLN A 51 -30.84 34.78 -13.81
C GLN A 51 -29.39 34.37 -13.78
N ILE A 52 -28.45 35.29 -13.57
CA ILE A 52 -27.01 35.01 -13.50
C ILE A 52 -26.69 34.06 -12.35
N ARG A 53 -27.35 34.21 -11.19
CA ARG A 53 -27.16 33.31 -10.05
C ARG A 53 -27.64 31.91 -10.37
N ASP A 54 -28.84 31.78 -10.95
CA ASP A 54 -29.43 30.46 -11.24
C ASP A 54 -28.65 29.75 -12.37
N GLU A 55 -28.24 30.46 -13.41
CA GLU A 55 -27.33 29.93 -14.45
C GLU A 55 -25.99 29.47 -13.88
N PHE A 56 -25.48 30.22 -12.89
CA PHE A 56 -24.21 29.84 -12.23
C PHE A 56 -24.35 28.60 -11.32
N ILE A 57 -25.48 28.48 -10.61
CA ILE A 57 -25.80 27.28 -9.80
C ILE A 57 -25.94 26.09 -10.72
N ASN A 58 -26.73 26.17 -11.79
CA ASN A 58 -26.88 25.10 -12.76
C ASN A 58 -25.53 24.68 -13.39
N LYS A 59 -24.68 25.66 -13.70
CA LYS A 59 -23.34 25.40 -14.22
C LYS A 59 -22.43 24.70 -13.21
N LEU A 60 -22.51 25.06 -11.92
CA LEU A 60 -21.80 24.36 -10.85
C LEU A 60 -22.31 22.93 -10.67
N GLU A 61 -23.62 22.72 -10.70
CA GLU A 61 -24.25 21.41 -10.62
C GLU A 61 -23.90 20.53 -11.83
N THR A 62 -23.88 21.10 -13.04
CA THR A 62 -23.45 20.39 -14.26
C THR A 62 -21.95 20.01 -14.19
N ILE A 63 -21.08 20.94 -13.73
CA ILE A 63 -19.64 20.65 -13.57
C ILE A 63 -19.41 19.58 -12.49
N THR A 64 -20.26 19.54 -11.47
CA THR A 64 -20.18 18.50 -10.43
C THR A 64 -20.74 17.18 -10.93
N ALA A 65 -21.84 17.21 -11.69
CA ALA A 65 -22.38 16.02 -12.36
C ALA A 65 -21.39 15.46 -13.39
N THR A 66 -20.76 16.31 -14.22
CA THR A 66 -19.71 15.86 -15.17
C THR A 66 -18.43 15.41 -14.49
N LYS A 67 -18.06 15.94 -13.30
CA LYS A 67 -16.96 15.39 -12.50
C LYS A 67 -17.30 14.03 -11.87
N THR A 68 -18.58 13.74 -11.65
CA THR A 68 -19.07 12.42 -11.22
C THR A 68 -19.28 11.46 -12.40
N GLU A 69 -19.43 11.97 -13.63
CA GLU A 69 -19.51 11.16 -14.86
C GLU A 69 -18.14 10.87 -15.49
N ASP A 70 -17.03 11.49 -15.05
CA ASP A 70 -15.70 11.07 -15.40
C ASP A 70 -15.45 9.69 -14.79
N LYS A 71 -15.94 8.65 -15.54
CA LYS A 71 -15.63 7.23 -15.39
C LYS A 71 -15.25 6.86 -13.94
N GLU A 72 -16.25 6.66 -13.09
CA GLU A 72 -16.06 5.73 -11.98
C GLU A 72 -15.50 4.46 -12.63
N VAL A 73 -14.22 4.22 -12.44
CA VAL A 73 -13.59 2.99 -12.88
C VAL A 73 -14.24 1.90 -12.06
N GLN A 74 -15.32 1.32 -12.58
CA GLN A 74 -16.05 0.21 -11.96
C GLN A 74 -15.14 -1.02 -11.98
N ILE A 75 -14.18 -1.02 -11.07
CA ILE A 75 -13.27 -2.14 -10.88
C ILE A 75 -13.61 -2.84 -9.56
N LEU A 76 -13.72 -4.15 -9.59
CA LEU A 76 -13.82 -4.94 -8.37
C LEU A 76 -12.52 -4.80 -7.55
N PHE A 77 -12.67 -4.76 -6.22
CA PHE A 77 -11.51 -4.65 -5.34
C PHE A 77 -10.53 -5.82 -5.52
N SER A 78 -11.04 -7.05 -5.75
CA SER A 78 -10.20 -8.21 -6.10
C SER A 78 -9.32 -7.97 -7.32
N ASP A 79 -9.90 -7.41 -8.39
CA ASP A 79 -9.21 -7.17 -9.66
C ASP A 79 -8.23 -6.01 -9.54
N PHE A 80 -8.60 -4.98 -8.76
CA PHE A 80 -7.69 -3.89 -8.42
C PHE A 80 -6.45 -4.41 -7.70
N MET A 81 -6.59 -5.29 -6.71
CA MET A 81 -5.46 -5.87 -5.98
C MET A 81 -4.50 -6.63 -6.91
N ILE A 82 -5.02 -7.35 -7.89
CA ILE A 82 -4.20 -8.04 -8.90
C ILE A 82 -3.47 -7.02 -9.80
N LYS A 83 -4.19 -6.01 -10.31
CA LYS A 83 -3.58 -4.95 -11.12
C LYS A 83 -2.48 -4.21 -10.35
N TRP A 84 -2.74 -3.86 -9.08
CA TRP A 84 -1.76 -3.22 -8.24
C TRP A 84 -0.51 -4.09 -8.05
N LEU A 85 -0.68 -5.40 -7.87
CA LEU A 85 0.43 -6.34 -7.74
C LEU A 85 1.33 -6.30 -8.99
N ASP A 86 0.76 -6.26 -10.19
CA ASP A 86 1.52 -6.17 -11.44
C ASP A 86 2.28 -4.85 -11.56
N MET A 87 1.66 -3.73 -11.16
CA MET A 87 2.28 -2.41 -11.21
C MET A 87 3.50 -2.28 -10.30
N ILE A 88 3.48 -2.92 -9.12
CA ILE A 88 4.61 -2.86 -8.18
C ILE A 88 5.69 -3.90 -8.45
N LYS A 89 5.53 -4.79 -9.43
CA LYS A 89 6.44 -5.91 -9.72
C LYS A 89 7.91 -5.46 -9.80
N HIS A 90 8.18 -4.34 -10.43
CA HIS A 90 9.52 -3.80 -10.62
C HIS A 90 9.95 -2.79 -9.53
N GLN A 91 9.07 -2.45 -8.59
CA GLN A 91 9.33 -1.48 -7.52
C GLN A 91 9.77 -2.14 -6.21
N VAL A 92 9.60 -3.44 -6.09
CA VAL A 92 9.93 -4.20 -4.87
C VAL A 92 10.88 -5.33 -5.17
N GLU A 93 11.61 -5.79 -4.15
CA GLU A 93 12.44 -6.99 -4.27
C GLU A 93 11.58 -8.21 -4.64
N GLU A 94 12.13 -9.11 -5.45
CA GLU A 94 11.48 -10.33 -5.93
C GLU A 94 10.92 -11.22 -4.80
N SER A 95 11.63 -11.30 -3.67
CA SER A 95 11.15 -12.04 -2.49
C SER A 95 9.93 -11.37 -1.82
N THR A 96 9.88 -10.03 -1.82
CA THR A 96 8.74 -9.25 -1.34
C THR A 96 7.55 -9.41 -2.28
N TYR A 97 7.78 -9.29 -3.59
CA TYR A 97 6.77 -9.53 -4.61
C TYR A 97 6.15 -10.93 -4.48
N THR A 98 6.99 -11.97 -4.32
CA THR A 98 6.53 -13.34 -4.09
C THR A 98 5.62 -13.45 -2.86
N GLY A 99 5.97 -12.74 -1.78
CA GLY A 99 5.14 -12.69 -0.57
C GLY A 99 3.78 -12.03 -0.82
N TYR A 100 3.77 -10.90 -1.51
CA TYR A 100 2.54 -10.18 -1.88
C TYR A 100 1.68 -11.02 -2.82
N LYS A 101 2.27 -11.59 -3.88
CA LYS A 101 1.60 -12.45 -4.85
C LYS A 101 0.84 -13.59 -4.15
N ARG A 102 1.52 -14.32 -3.26
CA ARG A 102 0.89 -15.42 -2.51
C ARG A 102 -0.31 -14.97 -1.67
N GLN A 103 -0.26 -13.78 -1.07
CA GLN A 103 -1.36 -13.27 -0.26
C GLN A 103 -2.53 -12.77 -1.12
N ILE A 104 -2.22 -12.04 -2.20
CA ILE A 104 -3.21 -11.38 -3.05
C ILE A 104 -3.92 -12.40 -3.94
N GLU A 105 -3.17 -13.21 -4.70
CA GLU A 105 -3.72 -14.24 -5.58
C GLU A 105 -4.34 -15.42 -4.82
N GLY A 106 -3.92 -15.61 -3.56
CA GLY A 106 -4.51 -16.60 -2.66
C GLY A 106 -5.77 -16.07 -1.96
N ARG A 107 -5.68 -15.95 -0.63
CA ARG A 107 -6.84 -15.66 0.22
C ARG A 107 -7.54 -14.33 -0.04
N THR A 108 -6.81 -13.28 -0.44
CA THR A 108 -7.46 -12.00 -0.75
C THR A 108 -8.39 -12.15 -1.95
N LYS A 109 -7.88 -12.70 -3.06
CA LYS A 109 -8.69 -12.96 -4.24
C LYS A 109 -9.83 -13.93 -3.94
N GLU A 110 -9.57 -15.03 -3.24
CA GLU A 110 -10.59 -16.01 -2.86
C GLU A 110 -11.77 -15.37 -2.12
N TYR A 111 -11.47 -14.57 -1.08
CA TYR A 111 -12.52 -13.94 -0.28
C TYR A 111 -13.31 -12.91 -1.05
N PHE A 112 -12.63 -11.97 -1.72
CA PHE A 112 -13.31 -10.88 -2.44
C PHE A 112 -13.91 -11.30 -3.80
N THR A 113 -13.62 -12.49 -4.29
CA THR A 113 -14.37 -13.10 -5.40
C THR A 113 -15.71 -13.67 -4.91
N LYS A 114 -15.74 -14.25 -3.70
CA LYS A 114 -16.97 -14.75 -3.07
C LYS A 114 -17.84 -13.61 -2.50
N ASN A 115 -17.20 -12.51 -2.08
CA ASN A 115 -17.86 -11.32 -1.52
C ASN A 115 -17.47 -10.10 -2.37
N PRO A 116 -18.00 -9.96 -3.60
CA PRO A 116 -17.60 -8.93 -4.52
C PRO A 116 -17.98 -7.54 -3.99
N VAL A 117 -17.04 -6.61 -4.08
CA VAL A 117 -17.22 -5.20 -3.73
C VAL A 117 -16.46 -4.33 -4.73
N MET A 118 -17.07 -3.24 -5.20
CA MET A 118 -16.39 -2.27 -6.04
C MET A 118 -15.33 -1.52 -5.23
N LEU A 119 -14.24 -1.15 -5.87
CA LEU A 119 -13.15 -0.40 -5.20
C LEU A 119 -13.66 0.91 -4.57
N VAL A 120 -14.55 1.61 -5.26
CA VAL A 120 -15.16 2.87 -4.79
C VAL A 120 -16.12 2.70 -3.61
N ASP A 121 -16.74 1.52 -3.50
CA ASP A 121 -17.69 1.17 -2.43
C ASP A 121 -17.03 0.46 -1.26
N LEU A 122 -15.72 0.27 -1.29
CA LEU A 122 -15.00 -0.44 -0.24
C LEU A 122 -15.05 0.34 1.09
N LYS A 123 -15.66 -0.26 2.09
CA LYS A 123 -15.83 0.32 3.44
C LYS A 123 -14.95 -0.40 4.46
N PRO A 124 -14.63 0.25 5.60
CA PRO A 124 -13.89 -0.39 6.69
C PRO A 124 -14.47 -1.72 7.14
N VAL A 125 -15.82 -1.87 7.15
CA VAL A 125 -16.51 -3.11 7.53
C VAL A 125 -16.13 -4.28 6.64
N HIS A 126 -16.03 -4.09 5.32
CA HIS A 126 -15.64 -5.17 4.38
C HIS A 126 -14.23 -5.70 4.66
N ILE A 127 -13.34 -4.80 5.09
CA ILE A 127 -11.95 -5.15 5.47
C ILE A 127 -11.93 -5.90 6.81
N LEU A 128 -12.76 -5.49 7.78
CA LEU A 128 -12.91 -6.18 9.06
C LEU A 128 -13.49 -7.59 8.87
N ASP A 129 -14.52 -7.75 8.02
CA ASP A 129 -15.12 -9.04 7.70
C ASP A 129 -14.09 -9.99 7.06
N PHE A 130 -13.23 -9.46 6.18
CA PHE A 130 -12.11 -10.21 5.63
C PHE A 130 -11.13 -10.66 6.73
N TYR A 131 -10.81 -9.83 7.72
CA TYR A 131 -9.92 -10.24 8.82
C TYR A 131 -10.57 -11.30 9.70
N ASN A 132 -11.86 -11.16 10.00
CA ASN A 132 -12.62 -12.17 10.74
C ASN A 132 -12.63 -13.52 10.01
N TRP A 133 -12.79 -13.48 8.69
CA TRP A 133 -12.67 -14.69 7.87
C TRP A 133 -11.25 -15.28 7.90
N LEU A 134 -10.20 -14.46 7.85
CA LEU A 134 -8.82 -14.95 7.98
C LEU A 134 -8.58 -15.62 9.33
N TYR A 135 -9.14 -15.08 10.43
CA TYR A 135 -9.08 -15.70 11.75
C TYR A 135 -9.84 -17.02 11.79
N SER A 136 -11.02 -17.10 11.18
CA SER A 136 -11.78 -18.36 11.09
C SER A 136 -11.05 -19.46 10.30
N GLN A 137 -10.11 -19.07 9.41
CA GLN A 137 -9.21 -19.99 8.72
C GLN A 137 -7.96 -20.37 9.56
N GLY A 138 -7.93 -20.01 10.84
CA GLY A 138 -6.83 -20.34 11.77
C GLY A 138 -5.58 -19.48 11.63
N LEU A 139 -5.63 -18.31 10.96
CA LEU A 139 -4.46 -17.46 10.84
C LEU A 139 -4.24 -16.64 12.12
N LYS A 140 -2.97 -16.54 12.52
CA LYS A 140 -2.56 -15.70 13.65
C LYS A 140 -2.57 -14.21 13.29
N GLY A 141 -2.75 -13.34 14.30
CA GLY A 141 -2.76 -11.89 14.13
C GLY A 141 -1.53 -11.32 13.42
N THR A 142 -0.36 -11.92 13.63
CA THR A 142 0.88 -11.57 12.90
C THR A 142 0.76 -11.78 11.38
N THR A 143 0.01 -12.79 10.94
CA THR A 143 -0.24 -13.04 9.52
C THR A 143 -1.31 -12.09 8.99
N VAL A 144 -2.41 -11.87 9.74
CA VAL A 144 -3.47 -10.92 9.35
C VAL A 144 -2.92 -9.51 9.21
N THR A 145 -1.97 -9.10 10.06
CA THR A 145 -1.27 -7.80 9.93
C THR A 145 -0.55 -7.63 8.59
N LYS A 146 -0.02 -8.71 8.01
CA LYS A 146 0.61 -8.66 6.68
C LYS A 146 -0.41 -8.40 5.58
N TYR A 147 -1.61 -9.00 5.68
CA TYR A 147 -2.72 -8.70 4.77
C TYR A 147 -3.18 -7.25 4.91
N HIS A 148 -3.33 -6.76 6.15
CA HIS A 148 -3.64 -5.35 6.42
C HIS A 148 -2.62 -4.41 5.74
N ALA A 149 -1.32 -4.67 5.89
CA ALA A 149 -0.26 -3.86 5.30
C ALA A 149 -0.35 -3.82 3.76
N ASN A 150 -0.64 -4.96 3.11
CA ASN A 150 -0.79 -5.04 1.67
C ASN A 150 -2.04 -4.28 1.18
N ILE A 151 -3.19 -4.48 1.83
CA ILE A 151 -4.44 -3.78 1.49
C ILE A 151 -4.25 -2.27 1.66
N ARG A 152 -3.69 -1.85 2.79
CA ARG A 152 -3.44 -0.43 3.05
C ARG A 152 -2.56 0.19 1.98
N LYS A 153 -1.44 -0.46 1.63
CA LYS A 153 -0.50 0.02 0.61
C LYS A 153 -1.13 0.11 -0.78
N ALA A 154 -1.95 -0.88 -1.14
CA ALA A 154 -2.68 -0.87 -2.41
C ALA A 154 -3.70 0.27 -2.46
N LEU A 155 -4.43 0.51 -1.37
CA LEU A 155 -5.41 1.59 -1.29
C LEU A 155 -4.75 2.98 -1.22
N ASP A 156 -3.57 3.11 -0.61
CA ASP A 156 -2.79 4.35 -0.67
C ASP A 156 -2.37 4.66 -2.12
N TYR A 157 -2.00 3.63 -2.90
CA TYR A 157 -1.76 3.77 -4.33
C TYR A 157 -3.03 4.17 -5.10
N ALA A 158 -4.19 3.62 -4.74
CA ALA A 158 -5.47 3.99 -5.36
C ALA A 158 -5.82 5.47 -5.15
N ILE A 159 -5.45 6.05 -3.99
CA ILE A 159 -5.57 7.51 -3.75
C ILE A 159 -4.60 8.28 -4.64
N GLN A 160 -3.34 7.86 -4.71
CA GLN A 160 -2.32 8.54 -5.53
C GLN A 160 -2.67 8.56 -7.02
N THR A 161 -3.50 7.63 -7.47
CA THR A 161 -3.96 7.52 -8.86
C THR A 161 -5.40 7.99 -9.06
N ASP A 162 -5.96 8.73 -8.08
CA ASP A 162 -7.30 9.31 -8.10
C ASP A 162 -8.46 8.30 -8.34
N LEU A 163 -8.23 7.01 -8.02
CA LEU A 163 -9.26 5.96 -8.13
C LEU A 163 -10.25 6.00 -6.97
N ILE A 164 -9.82 6.44 -5.78
CA ILE A 164 -10.66 6.60 -4.59
C ILE A 164 -10.26 7.87 -3.83
N PRO A 165 -11.20 8.54 -3.17
CA PRO A 165 -10.92 9.78 -2.44
C PRO A 165 -10.23 9.57 -1.10
N ASN A 166 -10.36 8.40 -0.46
CA ASN A 166 -9.79 8.10 0.85
C ASN A 166 -9.52 6.61 1.00
N ASN A 167 -8.63 6.25 1.93
CA ASN A 167 -8.26 4.86 2.21
C ASN A 167 -9.08 4.32 3.40
N PRO A 168 -10.05 3.42 3.17
CA PRO A 168 -10.86 2.85 4.25
C PRO A 168 -10.04 1.99 5.23
N ALA A 169 -8.89 1.44 4.83
CA ALA A 169 -8.05 0.64 5.72
C ALA A 169 -7.40 1.46 6.85
N ILE A 170 -7.32 2.79 6.73
CA ILE A 170 -6.81 3.66 7.80
C ILE A 170 -7.73 3.64 9.02
N LYS A 171 -9.06 3.54 8.78
CA LYS A 171 -10.08 3.48 9.84
C LYS A 171 -10.19 2.10 10.51
N VAL A 172 -9.55 1.09 9.93
CA VAL A 172 -9.51 -0.26 10.48
C VAL A 172 -8.33 -0.37 11.43
N GLY A 173 -8.58 -0.76 12.68
CA GLY A 173 -7.52 -1.01 13.66
C GLY A 173 -6.55 -2.08 13.16
N ARG A 174 -5.27 -1.88 13.42
CA ARG A 174 -4.25 -2.89 13.10
C ARG A 174 -4.55 -4.17 13.90
N PRO A 175 -4.54 -5.36 13.27
CA PRO A 175 -4.74 -6.63 13.96
C PRO A 175 -3.76 -6.79 15.12
N GLN A 176 -4.26 -7.26 16.27
CA GLN A 176 -3.42 -7.52 17.43
C GLN A 176 -2.45 -8.66 17.14
N GLN A 177 -1.22 -8.50 17.63
CA GLN A 177 -0.18 -9.52 17.51
C GLN A 177 0.10 -10.11 18.88
N GLU A 178 0.14 -11.42 18.96
CA GLU A 178 0.66 -12.08 20.14
C GLU A 178 2.15 -11.77 20.27
N GLN A 179 2.58 -11.45 21.48
CA GLN A 179 3.98 -11.25 21.77
C GLN A 179 4.70 -12.59 21.62
N PHE A 180 5.63 -12.67 20.68
CA PHE A 180 6.48 -13.82 20.51
C PHE A 180 7.70 -13.71 21.45
N ILE A 181 7.79 -14.63 22.40
CA ILE A 181 8.98 -14.80 23.23
C ILE A 181 9.84 -15.84 22.50
N ALA A 182 11.02 -15.40 22.06
CA ALA A 182 11.97 -16.30 21.40
C ALA A 182 12.57 -17.24 22.44
N ASP A 183 12.57 -18.51 22.12
CA ASP A 183 13.30 -19.52 22.85
C ASP A 183 14.74 -19.62 22.33
N TYR A 184 15.68 -20.03 23.18
CA TYR A 184 17.08 -20.16 22.84
C TYR A 184 17.69 -21.39 23.51
N TYR A 185 18.65 -22.01 22.84
CA TYR A 185 19.39 -23.13 23.40
C TYR A 185 20.29 -22.67 24.54
N ASN A 186 20.25 -23.36 25.65
CA ASN A 186 21.26 -23.24 26.70
C ASN A 186 22.57 -23.97 26.27
N GLU A 187 23.62 -23.88 27.09
CA GLU A 187 24.92 -24.44 26.76
C GLU A 187 24.87 -25.96 26.59
N GLU A 188 24.15 -26.67 27.45
CA GLU A 188 24.02 -28.14 27.39
C GLU A 188 23.26 -28.57 26.12
N GLU A 189 22.15 -27.92 25.79
CA GLU A 189 21.36 -28.18 24.61
C GLU A 189 22.16 -27.90 23.33
N LEU A 190 22.96 -26.83 23.32
CA LEU A 190 23.81 -26.47 22.20
C LEU A 190 24.93 -27.50 22.00
N ASN A 191 25.55 -27.93 23.07
CA ASN A 191 26.58 -29.02 23.03
C ASN A 191 25.99 -30.33 22.54
N ASN A 192 24.78 -30.66 22.95
CA ASN A 192 24.07 -31.85 22.45
C ASN A 192 23.73 -31.71 20.95
N LEU A 193 23.28 -30.51 20.51
CA LEU A 193 23.06 -30.24 19.10
C LEU A 193 24.33 -30.45 18.28
N PHE A 194 25.49 -29.96 18.74
CA PHE A 194 26.78 -30.18 18.08
C PHE A 194 27.14 -31.64 17.94
N LYS A 195 26.88 -32.47 18.96
CA LYS A 195 27.11 -33.91 18.89
C LYS A 195 26.21 -34.56 17.85
N VAL A 196 24.94 -34.18 17.79
CA VAL A 196 23.96 -34.78 16.86
C VAL A 196 24.26 -34.42 15.41
N VAL A 197 24.72 -33.18 15.13
CA VAL A 197 25.01 -32.77 13.76
C VAL A 197 26.41 -33.14 13.27
N LYS A 198 27.25 -33.66 14.14
CA LYS A 198 28.62 -34.05 13.79
C LYS A 198 28.64 -35.02 12.62
N ASP A 199 29.58 -34.81 11.71
CA ASP A 199 29.78 -35.61 10.48
C ASP A 199 28.55 -35.59 9.52
N THR A 200 27.58 -34.66 9.73
CA THR A 200 26.46 -34.45 8.82
C THR A 200 26.68 -33.23 7.95
N THR A 201 25.87 -33.09 6.87
CA THR A 201 25.88 -31.90 6.01
C THR A 201 25.41 -30.63 6.73
N LEU A 202 24.79 -30.75 7.90
CA LEU A 202 24.30 -29.65 8.71
C LEU A 202 25.34 -29.08 9.69
N GLU A 203 26.42 -29.83 9.94
CA GLU A 203 27.43 -29.48 10.95
C GLU A 203 27.95 -28.04 10.72
N LEU A 204 28.50 -27.75 9.54
CA LEU A 204 29.02 -26.42 9.22
C LEU A 204 27.96 -25.31 9.32
N ILE A 205 26.73 -25.61 8.92
CA ILE A 205 25.61 -24.67 8.99
C ILE A 205 25.30 -24.31 10.43
N VAL A 206 25.23 -25.32 11.31
CA VAL A 206 24.94 -25.12 12.74
C VAL A 206 26.06 -24.33 13.42
N TYR A 207 27.34 -24.70 13.17
CA TYR A 207 28.48 -23.97 13.73
C TYR A 207 28.50 -22.52 13.30
N LEU A 208 28.32 -22.23 12.00
CA LEU A 208 28.29 -20.85 11.50
C LEU A 208 27.12 -20.04 12.09
N THR A 209 25.98 -20.69 12.30
CA THR A 209 24.81 -20.04 12.88
C THR A 209 25.01 -19.78 14.37
N ALA A 210 25.47 -20.77 15.12
CA ALA A 210 25.67 -20.69 16.58
C ALA A 210 26.75 -19.67 16.94
N PHE A 211 27.93 -19.75 16.31
CA PHE A 211 29.08 -18.90 16.70
C PHE A 211 29.07 -17.50 16.08
N TYR A 212 28.46 -17.30 14.91
CA TYR A 212 28.47 -16.00 14.22
C TYR A 212 27.11 -15.33 14.10
N GLY A 213 26.04 -15.99 14.59
CA GLY A 213 24.68 -15.45 14.52
C GLY A 213 24.21 -15.18 13.08
N LEU A 214 24.65 -16.04 12.14
CA LEU A 214 24.28 -15.87 10.74
C LEU A 214 22.85 -16.35 10.49
N ARG A 215 22.12 -15.59 9.68
CA ARG A 215 20.80 -16.03 9.22
C ARG A 215 20.93 -17.19 8.24
N ARG A 216 19.97 -18.10 8.21
CA ARG A 216 19.93 -19.22 7.25
C ARG A 216 20.25 -18.80 5.81
N SER A 217 19.67 -17.69 5.37
CA SER A 217 19.90 -17.16 4.01
C SER A 217 21.33 -16.68 3.77
N GLU A 218 22.03 -16.26 4.80
CA GLU A 218 23.42 -15.80 4.76
C GLU A 218 24.37 -17.00 4.71
N VAL A 219 24.16 -18.00 5.59
CA VAL A 219 24.95 -19.22 5.60
C VAL A 219 24.90 -19.92 4.24
N LEU A 220 23.70 -20.12 3.70
CA LEU A 220 23.52 -20.75 2.38
C LEU A 220 24.08 -19.92 1.22
N GLY A 221 24.36 -18.63 1.44
CA GLY A 221 24.93 -17.71 0.46
C GLY A 221 26.45 -17.56 0.54
N ILE A 222 27.13 -18.23 1.47
CA ILE A 222 28.59 -18.19 1.61
C ILE A 222 29.24 -18.84 0.38
N ARG A 223 30.29 -18.19 -0.14
CA ARG A 223 31.11 -18.69 -1.25
C ARG A 223 32.54 -18.92 -0.75
N TRP A 224 33.23 -19.88 -1.32
CA TRP A 224 34.64 -20.13 -1.02
C TRP A 224 35.51 -18.90 -1.24
N SER A 225 35.26 -18.11 -2.28
CA SER A 225 35.94 -16.82 -2.55
C SER A 225 35.71 -15.74 -1.50
N ALA A 226 34.79 -15.94 -0.58
CA ALA A 226 34.51 -15.01 0.51
C ALA A 226 35.26 -15.34 1.81
N ILE A 227 36.00 -16.43 1.82
CA ILE A 227 36.81 -16.92 2.96
C ILE A 227 38.26 -16.52 2.73
N ASP A 228 38.80 -15.74 3.63
CA ASP A 228 40.21 -15.33 3.66
C ASP A 228 40.90 -16.10 4.78
N PHE A 229 41.66 -17.12 4.41
CA PHE A 229 42.34 -18.01 5.35
C PHE A 229 43.55 -17.33 6.02
N GLU A 230 44.21 -16.40 5.34
CA GLU A 230 45.38 -15.69 5.88
C GLU A 230 44.92 -14.73 6.99
N ASN A 231 43.92 -13.91 6.72
CA ASN A 231 43.36 -12.97 7.70
C ASN A 231 42.29 -13.61 8.61
N LYS A 232 42.00 -14.89 8.45
CA LYS A 232 40.98 -15.65 9.19
C LYS A 232 39.64 -14.93 9.23
N THR A 233 39.17 -14.46 8.04
CA THR A 233 37.91 -13.69 7.94
C THR A 233 36.96 -14.30 6.90
N ILE A 234 35.64 -14.14 7.15
CA ILE A 234 34.59 -14.52 6.21
C ILE A 234 33.80 -13.25 5.87
N THR A 235 33.65 -12.96 4.58
CA THR A 235 32.89 -11.79 4.11
C THR A 235 31.49 -12.25 3.65
N ILE A 236 30.45 -11.87 4.39
CA ILE A 236 29.07 -12.20 4.04
C ILE A 236 28.53 -11.19 3.04
N SER A 237 28.69 -11.50 1.76
CA SER A 237 28.31 -10.64 0.63
C SER A 237 27.08 -11.11 -0.15
N HIS A 238 26.64 -12.35 0.10
CA HIS A 238 25.50 -12.95 -0.60
C HIS A 238 24.48 -13.53 0.37
N LYS A 239 23.25 -13.67 -0.10
CA LYS A 239 22.15 -14.35 0.59
C LYS A 239 21.39 -15.22 -0.41
N VAL A 240 20.88 -16.35 0.03
CA VAL A 240 19.98 -17.22 -0.74
C VAL A 240 18.55 -16.90 -0.35
N VAL A 241 17.69 -16.61 -1.32
CA VAL A 241 16.27 -16.27 -1.10
C VAL A 241 15.38 -17.11 -2.01
N THR A 242 14.13 -17.29 -1.59
CA THR A 242 13.11 -17.94 -2.39
C THR A 242 12.36 -16.87 -3.19
N ALA A 243 12.16 -17.10 -4.48
CA ALA A 243 11.41 -16.23 -5.38
C ALA A 243 10.33 -17.03 -6.12
N THR A 244 9.37 -16.33 -6.73
CA THR A 244 8.38 -16.96 -7.60
C THR A 244 9.06 -17.58 -8.81
N ASN A 245 8.66 -18.80 -9.15
CA ASN A 245 9.09 -19.42 -10.39
C ASN A 245 8.13 -18.97 -11.51
N GLU A 246 8.63 -18.20 -12.45
CA GLU A 246 7.84 -17.72 -13.60
C GLU A 246 7.72 -18.76 -14.71
N ASN A 247 8.41 -19.89 -14.60
CA ASN A 247 8.32 -20.97 -15.56
C ASN A 247 7.06 -21.80 -15.27
N GLU A 248 6.03 -21.63 -16.12
CA GLU A 248 4.73 -22.32 -16.01
C GLU A 248 4.85 -23.85 -16.07
N ASN A 249 5.89 -24.38 -16.71
CA ASN A 249 6.16 -25.81 -16.80
C ASN A 249 6.92 -26.38 -15.61
N SER A 250 7.24 -25.56 -14.62
CA SER A 250 7.97 -26.00 -13.43
C SER A 250 7.05 -26.69 -12.41
N LYS A 251 7.48 -27.85 -11.91
CA LYS A 251 6.78 -28.57 -10.83
C LYS A 251 6.74 -27.77 -9.52
N THR A 252 7.58 -26.74 -9.35
CA THR A 252 7.64 -25.92 -8.14
C THR A 252 7.22 -24.49 -8.44
N LYS A 253 6.31 -23.94 -7.61
CA LYS A 253 5.85 -22.54 -7.69
C LYS A 253 6.92 -21.52 -7.28
N THR A 254 8.02 -21.98 -6.67
CA THR A 254 9.11 -21.14 -6.18
C THR A 254 10.46 -21.68 -6.61
N LYS A 255 11.40 -20.78 -6.84
CA LYS A 255 12.82 -21.06 -7.13
C LYS A 255 13.71 -20.42 -6.08
N THR A 256 14.89 -20.98 -5.89
CA THR A 256 15.92 -20.44 -5.01
C THR A 256 16.91 -19.62 -5.83
N ILE A 257 17.19 -18.41 -5.39
CA ILE A 257 18.13 -17.50 -6.06
C ILE A 257 19.15 -16.96 -5.08
N THR A 258 20.38 -16.75 -5.57
CA THR A 258 21.45 -16.10 -4.80
C THR A 258 21.47 -14.61 -5.14
N LYS A 259 21.32 -13.76 -4.12
CA LYS A 259 21.37 -12.30 -4.25
C LYS A 259 22.57 -11.74 -3.52
N ARG A 260 23.18 -10.67 -4.09
CA ARG A 260 24.19 -9.86 -3.42
C ARG A 260 23.52 -9.05 -2.31
N LYS A 261 24.18 -8.92 -1.17
CA LYS A 261 23.69 -8.07 -0.07
C LYS A 261 24.04 -6.60 -0.36
N THR A 262 23.16 -5.71 0.04
CA THR A 262 23.39 -4.25 -0.03
C THR A 262 24.52 -3.87 0.93
N GLU A 263 24.52 -4.45 2.14
CA GLU A 263 25.58 -4.27 3.13
C GLU A 263 26.38 -5.57 3.29
N ARG A 264 27.71 -5.43 3.33
CA ARG A 264 28.62 -6.55 3.55
C ARG A 264 28.95 -6.63 5.04
N LYS A 265 28.89 -7.83 5.60
CA LYS A 265 29.33 -8.10 6.97
C LYS A 265 30.64 -8.88 6.92
N LYS A 266 31.71 -8.29 7.46
CA LYS A 266 33.01 -8.97 7.61
C LYS A 266 33.10 -9.52 9.04
N LEU A 267 33.29 -10.83 9.17
CA LEU A 267 33.43 -11.53 10.42
C LEU A 267 34.91 -11.84 10.64
N LYS A 268 35.46 -11.41 11.77
CA LYS A 268 36.81 -11.75 12.20
C LYS A 268 36.74 -12.83 13.29
N ARG A 269 37.71 -13.72 13.28
CA ARG A 269 37.86 -14.77 14.31
C ARG A 269 38.51 -14.19 15.56
N ASN A 270 37.76 -13.46 16.39
CA ASN A 270 38.28 -12.99 17.69
C ASN A 270 37.64 -13.73 18.89
N LEU A 271 37.01 -14.89 18.69
CA LEU A 271 36.18 -15.52 19.71
C LEU A 271 36.67 -16.91 20.18
N PHE A 272 37.95 -17.21 19.97
CA PHE A 272 38.56 -18.38 20.61
C PHE A 272 39.87 -17.96 21.27
N LYS A 273 39.77 -17.48 22.50
CA LYS A 273 40.74 -17.73 23.54
C LYS A 273 40.16 -18.78 24.45
#